data_19641ee2b62639a30c2422782639f351
#
_entry.id   19641ee2b62639a30c2422782639f351
#
_cell.length_a   1.000
_cell.length_b   1.000
_cell.length_c   1.000
_cell.angle_alpha   90.00
_cell.angle_beta   90.00
_cell.angle_gamma   90.00
#
_symmetry.space_group_name_H-M   'P 1'
#
loop_
_entity.id
_entity.type
_entity.pdbx_description
1 polymer ?
#
loop_
_entity_poly.entity_id
_entity_poly.type
_entity_poly.pdbx_seq_one_letter_code
_entity_poly.pdbx_strand_id
1 'polypeptide(L)'
;EDEYKYEALIFEEGHLITEELILVNKDVNNFDLAKSFVDFVLTENIQKIISSKNIMYPVDKNAMPKKMSQLEVPIKLEAKELDTAKLISEWLKASID
;
A
#
# COMPACT_ATOMS: atom_id res chain seq x y z
N GLU A 1 1.40 5.76 -22.29
CA GLU A 1 0.63 5.69 -23.52
C GLU A 1 -0.85 5.46 -23.30
N ASP A 2 -1.23 4.70 -22.28
CA ASP A 2 -2.62 4.58 -21.85
C ASP A 2 -2.92 5.48 -20.64
N GLU A 3 -2.13 6.52 -20.46
CA GLU A 3 -2.17 7.41 -19.29
C GLU A 3 -3.55 8.01 -19.03
N TYR A 4 -4.33 8.20 -20.08
CA TYR A 4 -5.60 8.89 -20.00
C TYR A 4 -6.82 7.96 -20.08
N LYS A 5 -6.62 6.64 -20.13
CA LYS A 5 -7.74 5.69 -20.13
C LYS A 5 -8.37 5.52 -18.76
N TYR A 6 -7.63 5.81 -17.71
CA TYR A 6 -8.08 5.57 -16.34
C TYR A 6 -7.85 6.82 -15.50
N GLU A 7 -8.75 7.07 -14.61
CA GLU A 7 -8.68 8.18 -13.69
C GLU A 7 -8.96 7.69 -12.28
N ALA A 8 -8.18 8.19 -11.31
CA ALA A 8 -8.40 7.87 -9.91
C ALA A 8 -9.48 8.78 -9.34
N LEU A 9 -10.50 8.19 -8.76
CA LEU A 9 -11.53 8.93 -8.04
C LEU A 9 -11.17 8.99 -6.57
N ILE A 10 -11.03 10.19 -6.04
CA ILE A 10 -10.71 10.42 -4.62
C ILE A 10 -11.99 10.93 -3.95
N PHE A 11 -12.51 10.16 -3.01
CA PHE A 11 -13.73 10.49 -2.30
C PHE A 11 -13.46 11.26 -1.02
N GLU A 12 -14.27 12.25 -0.76
CA GLU A 12 -14.18 13.07 0.47
C GLU A 12 -14.40 12.24 1.73
N GLU A 13 -15.23 11.21 1.65
CA GLU A 13 -15.51 10.29 2.75
C GLU A 13 -14.29 9.46 3.14
N GLY A 14 -13.35 9.30 2.22
CA GLY A 14 -12.14 8.53 2.42
C GLY A 14 -12.14 7.20 1.67
N HIS A 15 -11.05 6.47 1.83
CA HIS A 15 -10.81 5.20 1.15
C HIS A 15 -10.26 4.16 2.12
N LEU A 16 -10.51 2.89 1.83
CA LEU A 16 -9.81 1.80 2.49
C LEU A 16 -8.39 1.76 1.94
N ILE A 17 -7.41 1.86 2.84
CA ILE A 17 -6.00 1.91 2.49
C ILE A 17 -5.33 0.66 3.02
N THR A 18 -4.58 -0.03 2.15
CA THR A 18 -3.74 -1.15 2.54
C THR A 18 -2.36 -0.64 2.94
N GLU A 19 -1.92 -1.02 4.13
CA GLU A 19 -0.58 -0.73 4.61
C GLU A 19 0.24 -2.02 4.63
N GLU A 20 1.45 -1.97 4.08
CA GLU A 20 2.40 -3.08 4.17
C GLU A 20 3.43 -2.76 5.25
N LEU A 21 3.69 -3.73 6.11
CA LEU A 21 4.57 -3.58 7.24
C LEU A 21 5.68 -4.64 7.21
N ILE A 22 6.85 -4.26 7.67
CA ILE A 22 7.93 -5.21 7.99
C ILE A 22 8.06 -5.25 9.51
N LEU A 23 7.93 -6.45 10.07
CA LEU A 23 8.03 -6.66 11.49
C LEU A 23 9.17 -7.63 11.79
N VAL A 24 9.91 -7.33 12.84
CA VAL A 24 10.95 -8.26 13.36
C VAL A 24 10.33 -9.12 14.45
N ASN A 25 10.43 -10.45 14.29
CA ASN A 25 9.95 -11.36 15.31
C ASN A 25 10.73 -11.15 16.60
N LYS A 26 10.04 -11.07 17.74
CA LYS A 26 10.68 -10.90 19.06
C LYS A 26 11.66 -12.02 19.42
N ASP A 27 11.45 -13.21 18.87
CA ASP A 27 12.26 -14.40 19.13
C ASP A 27 13.33 -14.65 18.06
N VAL A 28 13.65 -13.63 17.25
CA VAL A 28 14.64 -13.73 16.19
C VAL A 28 16.02 -14.06 16.76
N ASN A 29 16.72 -15.02 16.13
CA ASN A 29 18.05 -15.45 16.60
C ASN A 29 19.14 -14.40 16.39
N ASN A 30 19.03 -13.60 15.32
CA ASN A 30 20.00 -12.56 15.00
C ASN A 30 19.26 -11.25 14.76
N PHE A 31 19.06 -10.48 15.81
CA PHE A 31 18.36 -9.21 15.76
C PHE A 31 19.09 -8.20 14.88
N ASP A 32 20.43 -8.14 14.97
CA ASP A 32 21.21 -7.18 14.19
C ASP A 32 21.07 -7.42 12.69
N LEU A 33 21.07 -8.69 12.27
CA LEU A 33 20.85 -9.03 10.87
C LEU A 33 19.43 -8.68 10.41
N ALA A 34 18.43 -8.98 11.23
CA ALA A 34 17.05 -8.63 10.93
C ALA A 34 16.87 -7.11 10.81
N LYS A 35 17.47 -6.34 11.73
CA LYS A 35 17.47 -4.89 11.68
C LYS A 35 18.16 -4.36 10.43
N SER A 36 19.29 -4.95 10.05
CA SER A 36 20.00 -4.57 8.82
C SER A 36 19.15 -4.78 7.58
N PHE A 37 18.33 -5.83 7.53
CA PHE A 37 17.40 -6.06 6.43
C PHE A 37 16.33 -4.97 6.39
N VAL A 38 15.75 -4.61 7.53
CA VAL A 38 14.76 -3.52 7.59
C VAL A 38 15.39 -2.21 7.13
N ASP A 39 16.59 -1.89 7.62
CA ASP A 39 17.31 -0.68 7.21
C ASP A 39 17.59 -0.67 5.69
N PHE A 40 17.92 -1.83 5.13
CA PHE A 40 18.11 -1.98 3.68
C PHE A 40 16.83 -1.68 2.89
N VAL A 41 15.69 -2.20 3.34
CA VAL A 41 14.40 -1.94 2.68
C VAL A 41 14.03 -0.47 2.73
N LEU A 42 14.43 0.24 3.78
CA LEU A 42 14.17 1.68 3.94
C LEU A 42 15.13 2.57 3.15
N THR A 43 16.12 2.01 2.46
CA THR A 43 17.01 2.82 1.60
C THR A 43 16.24 3.38 0.42
N GLU A 44 16.69 4.52 -0.09
CA GLU A 44 16.04 5.21 -1.21
C GLU A 44 15.91 4.31 -2.44
N ASN A 45 16.92 3.52 -2.76
CA ASN A 45 16.89 2.63 -3.93
C ASN A 45 15.79 1.58 -3.83
N ILE A 46 15.64 0.94 -2.67
CA ILE A 46 14.57 -0.05 -2.47
C ILE A 46 13.19 0.61 -2.43
N GLN A 47 13.10 1.77 -1.82
CA GLN A 47 11.84 2.52 -1.80
C GLN A 47 11.40 2.94 -3.21
N LYS A 48 12.35 3.27 -4.09
CA LYS A 48 12.06 3.52 -5.52
C LYS A 48 11.53 2.28 -6.22
N ILE A 49 12.05 1.10 -5.92
CA ILE A 49 11.55 -0.15 -6.46
C ILE A 49 10.12 -0.41 -5.98
N ILE A 50 9.85 -0.21 -4.71
CA ILE A 50 8.50 -0.36 -4.14
C ILE A 50 7.51 0.55 -4.85
N SER A 51 7.83 1.81 -5.03
CA SER A 51 6.92 2.75 -5.68
C SER A 51 6.73 2.47 -7.18
N SER A 52 7.78 2.06 -7.89
CA SER A 52 7.73 1.89 -9.34
C SER A 52 7.28 0.50 -9.78
N LYS A 53 7.59 -0.54 -9.00
CA LYS A 53 7.27 -1.94 -9.36
C LYS A 53 6.06 -2.47 -8.61
N ASN A 54 5.90 -2.10 -7.37
CA ASN A 54 4.75 -2.51 -6.56
C ASN A 54 3.62 -1.48 -6.56
N ILE A 55 3.86 -0.32 -7.13
CA ILE A 55 2.88 0.78 -7.31
C ILE A 55 2.24 1.15 -5.96
N MET A 56 3.08 1.31 -4.93
CA MET A 56 2.67 1.73 -3.60
C MET A 56 3.41 2.99 -3.19
N TYR A 57 2.81 3.77 -2.31
CA TYR A 57 3.48 4.92 -1.74
C TYR A 57 4.67 4.47 -0.91
N PRO A 58 5.89 4.97 -1.19
CA PRO A 58 7.05 4.63 -0.39
C PRO A 58 7.02 5.38 0.94
N VAL A 59 7.72 4.86 1.94
CA VAL A 59 7.94 5.56 3.21
C VAL A 59 8.82 6.79 2.99
N ASP A 60 9.82 6.66 2.13
CA ASP A 60 10.71 7.76 1.76
C ASP A 60 10.09 8.61 0.65
N LYS A 61 9.74 9.84 0.98
CA LYS A 61 9.15 10.79 0.02
C LYS A 61 10.06 11.08 -1.16
N ASN A 62 11.38 11.00 -0.98
CA ASN A 62 12.35 11.22 -2.05
C ASN A 62 12.32 10.10 -3.10
N ALA A 63 11.79 8.95 -2.74
CA ALA A 63 11.64 7.81 -3.64
C ALA A 63 10.33 7.82 -4.42
N MET A 64 9.48 8.81 -4.19
CA MET A 64 8.16 8.88 -4.83
C MET A 64 8.28 9.37 -6.27
N PRO A 65 7.74 8.63 -7.26
CA PRO A 65 7.70 9.10 -8.64
C PRO A 65 6.92 10.42 -8.76
N LYS A 66 7.35 11.28 -9.67
CA LYS A 66 6.72 12.59 -9.88
C LYS A 66 5.20 12.47 -10.13
N LYS A 67 4.79 11.52 -10.97
CA LYS A 67 3.36 11.31 -11.27
C LYS A 67 2.57 10.94 -10.02
N MET A 68 3.14 10.09 -9.17
CA MET A 68 2.50 9.69 -7.93
C MET A 68 2.41 10.84 -6.93
N SER A 69 3.44 11.69 -6.86
CA SER A 69 3.44 12.84 -5.96
C SER A 69 2.43 13.93 -6.34
N GLN A 70 1.93 13.90 -7.56
CA GLN A 70 0.90 14.83 -8.05
C GLN A 70 -0.52 14.37 -7.73
N LEU A 71 -0.68 13.12 -7.30
CA LEU A 71 -1.99 12.60 -6.92
C LEU A 71 -2.37 13.11 -5.53
N GLU A 72 -3.64 13.41 -5.37
CA GLU A 72 -4.19 13.71 -4.07
C GLU A 72 -4.13 12.48 -3.17
N VAL A 73 -3.67 12.66 -1.93
CA VAL A 73 -3.62 11.56 -0.97
C VAL A 73 -5.02 11.34 -0.41
N PRO A 74 -5.58 10.15 -0.55
CA PRO A 74 -6.92 9.88 -0.03
C PRO A 74 -6.92 9.86 1.49
N ILE A 75 -8.05 10.24 2.08
CA ILE A 75 -8.28 10.12 3.51
C ILE A 75 -8.46 8.64 3.85
N LYS A 76 -7.74 8.17 4.87
CA LYS A 76 -7.86 6.79 5.33
C LYS A 76 -9.13 6.60 6.13
N LEU A 77 -10.00 5.69 5.68
CA LEU A 77 -11.15 5.27 6.47
C LEU A 77 -10.71 4.36 7.62
N GLU A 78 -11.32 4.57 8.79
CA GLU A 78 -11.14 3.65 9.91
C GLU A 78 -11.77 2.30 9.57
N ALA A 79 -10.97 1.23 9.66
CA ALA A 79 -11.47 -0.11 9.45
C ALA A 79 -12.30 -0.54 10.66
N LYS A 80 -13.59 -0.82 10.44
CA LYS A 80 -14.44 -1.50 11.43
C LYS A 80 -14.29 -3.00 11.25
N GLU A 81 -14.67 -3.77 12.27
CA GLU A 81 -14.80 -5.21 12.10
C GLU A 81 -15.76 -5.49 10.94
N LEU A 82 -15.24 -6.21 9.95
CA LEU A 82 -16.02 -6.58 8.77
C LEU A 82 -16.22 -8.09 8.75
N ASP A 83 -17.44 -8.51 8.45
CA ASP A 83 -17.71 -9.90 8.12
C ASP A 83 -17.20 -10.18 6.71
N THR A 84 -15.94 -10.61 6.63
CA THR A 84 -15.28 -10.87 5.35
C THR A 84 -15.98 -11.92 4.52
N ALA A 85 -16.47 -12.99 5.15
CA ALA A 85 -17.19 -14.06 4.45
C ALA A 85 -18.49 -13.53 3.81
N LYS A 86 -19.22 -12.71 4.52
CA LYS A 86 -20.44 -12.07 4.01
C LYS A 86 -20.13 -11.13 2.85
N LEU A 87 -19.12 -10.31 2.97
CA LEU A 87 -18.72 -9.38 1.91
C LEU A 87 -18.31 -10.10 0.63
N ILE A 88 -17.52 -11.17 0.75
CA ILE A 88 -17.12 -11.99 -0.39
C ILE A 88 -18.34 -12.63 -1.04
N SER A 89 -19.25 -13.17 -0.25
CA SER A 89 -20.48 -13.78 -0.76
C SER A 89 -21.34 -12.76 -1.52
N GLU A 90 -21.52 -11.59 -0.98
CA GLU A 90 -22.28 -10.51 -1.62
C GLU A 90 -21.63 -10.06 -2.93
N TRP A 91 -20.31 -9.91 -2.93
CA TRP A 91 -19.57 -9.54 -4.11
C TRP A 91 -19.68 -10.58 -5.21
N LEU A 92 -19.53 -11.86 -4.87
CA LEU A 92 -19.69 -12.97 -5.83
C LEU A 92 -21.10 -12.99 -6.43
N LYS A 93 -22.15 -12.80 -5.63
CA LYS A 93 -23.51 -12.73 -6.13
C LYS A 93 -23.71 -11.56 -7.10
N ALA A 94 -23.15 -10.41 -6.79
CA ALA A 94 -23.25 -9.23 -7.65
C ALA A 94 -22.49 -9.37 -8.96
N SER A 95 -21.45 -10.20 -9.01
CA SER A 95 -20.59 -10.37 -10.18
C SER A 95 -21.00 -11.50 -11.12
N ILE A 96 -22.04 -12.26 -10.80
CA ILE A 96 -22.48 -13.46 -11.57
C ILE A 96 -23.47 -13.11 -12.71
N ASP A 97 -23.87 -11.92 -12.83
CA ASP A 97 -24.75 -11.52 -13.97
C ASP A 97 -23.99 -11.39 -15.30
#